data_b8671ffbdffc7aa8022d903e235c227d
#
_entry.id   b8671ffbdffc7aa8022d903e235c227d
#
_cell.length_a   1.000
_cell.length_b   1.000
_cell.length_c   1.000
_cell.angle_alpha   90.00
_cell.angle_beta   90.00
_cell.angle_gamma   90.00
#
_symmetry.space_group_name_H-M   'P 1'
#
loop_
_entity.id
_entity.type
_entity.pdbx_description
1 polymer ?
#
loop_
_entity_poly.entity_id
_entity_poly.type
_entity_poly.pdbx_seq_one_letter_code
_entity_poly.pdbx_strand_id
1 'polypeptide(L)'
;MQAVTPAAPRRRLNPAKLLLSKWTAVIPRNKERHFLVTKLVLPELSATRIEFVELEAVISRRVLTLPWRELTDTLAWHQGWK
;
A
#
# COMPACT_ATOMS: atom_id res chain seq x y z
N MET A 1 20.63 6.35 26.64
CA MET A 1 19.92 5.59 25.68
C MET A 1 18.56 6.19 25.41
N GLN A 2 18.22 6.26 24.21
CA GLN A 2 16.95 6.81 23.91
C GLN A 2 15.84 5.80 24.05
N ALA A 3 14.74 6.25 24.50
CA ALA A 3 13.55 5.44 24.40
C ALA A 3 13.16 5.38 22.93
N VAL A 4 13.23 4.21 22.40
CA VAL A 4 12.84 4.03 21.02
C VAL A 4 11.40 3.66 21.00
N THR A 5 10.59 4.48 20.38
CA THR A 5 9.25 4.06 20.04
C THR A 5 9.40 2.95 19.03
N PRO A 6 8.90 1.76 19.31
CA PRO A 6 9.00 0.69 18.34
C PRO A 6 8.38 1.13 17.04
N ALA A 7 9.07 0.92 15.96
CA ALA A 7 8.48 1.12 14.66
C ALA A 7 7.31 0.17 14.50
N ALA A 8 6.27 0.59 13.80
CA ALA A 8 5.19 -0.32 13.46
C ALA A 8 5.78 -1.55 12.78
N PRO A 9 5.25 -2.76 13.06
CA PRO A 9 5.71 -3.95 12.36
C PRO A 9 5.58 -3.76 10.87
N ARG A 10 6.62 -4.17 10.15
CA ARG A 10 6.63 -4.00 8.70
C ARG A 10 6.93 -5.33 8.03
N ARG A 11 6.23 -5.57 6.94
CA ARG A 11 6.50 -6.69 6.08
C ARG A 11 7.50 -6.29 5.00
N ARG A 12 8.18 -7.28 4.46
CA ARG A 12 9.04 -7.05 3.30
C ARG A 12 8.23 -7.17 2.03
N LEU A 13 8.38 -6.20 1.16
CA LEU A 13 7.71 -6.20 -0.13
C LEU A 13 8.72 -5.86 -1.22
N ASN A 14 8.53 -6.48 -2.38
CA ASN A 14 9.23 -6.11 -3.60
C ASN A 14 8.26 -5.24 -4.40
N PRO A 15 8.50 -3.93 -4.53
CA PRO A 15 7.56 -3.05 -5.22
C PRO A 15 7.30 -3.47 -6.66
N ALA A 16 8.27 -4.08 -7.33
CA ALA A 16 8.08 -4.53 -8.72
C ALA A 16 7.04 -5.64 -8.85
N LYS A 17 6.68 -6.29 -7.73
CA LYS A 17 5.73 -7.39 -7.73
C LYS A 17 4.39 -7.02 -7.13
N LEU A 18 4.15 -5.74 -6.88
CA LEU A 18 2.92 -5.30 -6.23
C LEU A 18 1.73 -5.18 -7.18
N LEU A 19 1.97 -5.12 -8.48
CA LEU A 19 0.87 -4.99 -9.44
C LEU A 19 -0.12 -6.13 -9.27
N LEU A 20 -1.40 -5.77 -9.18
CA LEU A 20 -2.53 -6.67 -8.98
C LEU A 20 -2.54 -7.38 -7.62
N SER A 21 -1.72 -6.94 -6.68
CA SER A 21 -1.78 -7.45 -5.32
C SER A 21 -3.03 -6.91 -4.60
N LYS A 22 -3.54 -7.71 -3.68
CA LYS A 22 -4.78 -7.45 -2.95
C LYS A 22 -4.46 -7.01 -1.54
N TRP A 23 -5.19 -6.02 -1.06
CA TRP A 23 -4.95 -5.43 0.25
C TRP A 23 -6.26 -5.16 0.98
N THR A 24 -6.20 -5.19 2.31
CA THR A 24 -7.34 -4.88 3.18
C THR A 24 -6.91 -3.79 4.14
N ALA A 25 -7.67 -2.70 4.18
CA ALA A 25 -7.43 -1.64 5.15
C ALA A 25 -7.77 -2.16 6.55
N VAL A 26 -6.83 -1.99 7.50
CA VAL A 26 -7.06 -2.41 8.89
C VAL A 26 -8.16 -1.56 9.51
N ILE A 27 -8.16 -0.25 9.19
CA ILE A 27 -9.19 0.68 9.64
C ILE A 27 -9.88 1.24 8.41
N PRO A 28 -10.96 0.59 7.93
CA PRO A 28 -11.64 1.03 6.71
C PRO A 28 -12.27 2.40 6.89
N ARG A 29 -12.24 3.19 5.82
CA ARG A 29 -12.92 4.48 5.74
C ARG A 29 -13.85 4.47 4.54
N ASN A 30 -14.95 5.19 4.64
CA ASN A 30 -15.93 5.29 3.55
C ASN A 30 -16.44 3.91 3.10
N LYS A 31 -16.46 2.93 4.01
CA LYS A 31 -16.81 1.54 3.72
C LYS A 31 -15.87 0.88 2.70
N GLU A 32 -14.73 1.47 2.45
CA GLU A 32 -13.73 0.94 1.53
C GLU A 32 -12.75 0.10 2.33
N ARG A 33 -12.86 -1.20 2.18
CA ARG A 33 -12.03 -2.13 2.94
C ARG A 33 -11.03 -2.86 2.05
N HIS A 34 -11.46 -3.30 0.89
CA HIS A 34 -10.65 -4.11 -0.02
C HIS A 34 -10.13 -3.26 -1.17
N PHE A 35 -8.86 -3.43 -1.46
CA PHE A 35 -8.16 -2.65 -2.48
C PHE A 35 -7.32 -3.56 -3.36
N LEU A 36 -7.13 -3.11 -4.59
CA LEU A 36 -6.28 -3.79 -5.57
C LEU A 36 -5.26 -2.79 -6.09
N VAL A 37 -3.99 -3.19 -6.14
CA VAL A 37 -2.96 -2.36 -6.77
C VAL A 37 -3.16 -2.44 -8.27
N THR A 38 -3.49 -1.31 -8.89
CA THR A 38 -3.78 -1.26 -10.32
C THR A 38 -2.66 -0.65 -11.13
N LYS A 39 -1.73 0.05 -10.48
CA LYS A 39 -0.64 0.70 -11.19
C LYS A 39 0.57 0.88 -10.28
N LEU A 40 1.75 0.73 -10.86
CA LEU A 40 3.02 1.06 -10.23
C LEU A 40 3.48 2.38 -10.82
N VAL A 41 3.83 3.34 -9.97
CA VAL A 41 4.10 4.71 -10.41
C VAL A 41 5.53 5.10 -10.09
N LEU A 42 6.23 5.58 -11.11
CA LEU A 42 7.55 6.18 -10.97
C LEU A 42 7.37 7.69 -10.74
N PRO A 43 8.24 8.31 -9.94
CA PRO A 43 8.07 9.75 -9.64
C PRO A 43 8.27 10.65 -10.87
N GLU A 44 9.04 10.19 -11.83
CA GLU A 44 9.31 10.93 -13.06
C GLU A 44 9.68 9.99 -14.19
N LEU A 45 9.68 10.48 -15.42
CA LEU A 45 9.90 9.65 -16.61
C LEU A 45 11.25 8.95 -16.62
N SER A 46 12.29 9.59 -16.08
CA SER A 46 13.63 9.01 -16.05
C SER A 46 13.89 8.16 -14.82
N ALA A 47 12.95 8.08 -13.91
CA ALA A 47 13.13 7.32 -12.69
C ALA A 47 13.15 5.83 -12.97
N THR A 48 13.99 5.11 -12.23
CA THR A 48 14.08 3.65 -12.35
C THR A 48 13.49 2.94 -11.14
N ARG A 49 13.09 3.69 -10.11
CA ARG A 49 12.52 3.12 -8.90
C ARG A 49 11.06 3.48 -8.77
N ILE A 50 10.26 2.47 -8.46
CA ILE A 50 8.85 2.67 -8.15
C ILE A 50 8.76 3.42 -6.82
N GLU A 51 8.00 4.49 -6.79
CA GLU A 51 7.83 5.31 -5.59
C GLU A 51 6.42 5.19 -5.05
N PHE A 52 5.44 5.13 -5.93
CA PHE A 52 4.03 5.12 -5.55
C PHE A 52 3.31 3.94 -6.17
N VAL A 53 2.16 3.62 -5.59
CA VAL A 53 1.21 2.68 -6.19
C VAL A 53 -0.16 3.33 -6.24
N GLU A 54 -0.96 2.95 -7.20
CA GLU A 54 -2.36 3.29 -7.23
C GLU A 54 -3.15 2.09 -6.75
N LEU A 55 -4.01 2.33 -5.77
CA LEU A 55 -4.91 1.31 -5.24
C LEU A 55 -6.34 1.68 -5.57
N GLU A 56 -7.05 0.74 -6.13
CA GLU A 56 -8.46 0.92 -6.42
C GLU A 56 -9.29 0.22 -5.37
N ALA A 57 -10.20 0.97 -4.73
CA ALA A 57 -11.14 0.38 -3.80
C ALA A 57 -12.14 -0.47 -4.59
N VAL A 58 -12.31 -1.71 -4.18
CA VAL A 58 -13.13 -2.66 -4.94
C VAL A 58 -14.59 -2.21 -5.01
N ILE A 59 -15.12 -1.71 -3.89
CA ILE A 59 -16.54 -1.40 -3.80
C ILE A 59 -16.91 -0.10 -4.54
N SER A 60 -16.04 0.91 -4.51
CA SER A 60 -16.35 2.24 -5.04
C SER A 60 -15.65 2.56 -6.34
N ARG A 61 -14.64 1.79 -6.69
CA ARG A 61 -13.73 2.03 -7.81
C ARG A 61 -12.91 3.32 -7.65
N ARG A 62 -12.92 3.91 -6.47
CA ARG A 62 -12.13 5.08 -6.17
C ARG A 62 -10.65 4.70 -6.08
N VAL A 63 -9.78 5.53 -6.64
CA VAL A 63 -8.35 5.27 -6.70
C VAL A 63 -7.62 6.15 -5.71
N LEU A 64 -6.73 5.54 -4.93
CA LEU A 64 -5.81 6.24 -4.05
C LEU A 64 -4.40 6.09 -4.59
N THR A 65 -3.61 7.15 -4.53
CA THR A 65 -2.19 7.06 -4.83
C THR A 65 -1.43 7.24 -3.52
N LEU A 66 -0.56 6.29 -3.20
CA LEU A 66 0.23 6.39 -1.99
C LEU A 66 1.62 5.77 -2.20
N PRO A 67 2.61 6.15 -1.36
CA PRO A 67 3.91 5.50 -1.42
C PRO A 67 3.77 4.02 -1.16
N TRP A 68 4.42 3.20 -1.97
CA TRP A 68 4.30 1.74 -1.82
C TRP A 68 4.76 1.27 -0.43
N ARG A 69 5.64 2.05 0.21
CA ARG A 69 6.14 1.70 1.54
C ARG A 69 5.05 1.70 2.60
N GLU A 70 3.95 2.40 2.38
CA GLU A 70 2.85 2.34 3.33
C GLU A 70 2.22 0.96 3.41
N LEU A 71 2.31 0.18 2.35
CA LEU A 71 1.82 -1.19 2.37
C LEU A 71 2.67 -2.12 3.22
N THR A 72 3.87 -1.69 3.60
CA THR A 72 4.71 -2.47 4.53
C THR A 72 4.21 -2.40 5.96
N ASP A 73 3.38 -1.40 6.28
CA ASP A 73 2.90 -1.19 7.63
C ASP A 73 1.77 -2.17 7.96
N THR A 74 2.06 -3.14 8.82
CA THR A 74 1.10 -4.17 9.18
C THR A 74 -0.02 -3.68 10.07
N LEU A 75 0.11 -2.48 10.66
CA LEU A 75 -0.95 -1.87 11.44
C LEU A 75 -1.96 -1.12 10.56
N ALA A 76 -1.59 -0.81 9.35
CA ALA A 76 -2.45 -0.08 8.42
C ALA A 76 -3.08 -0.99 7.38
N TRP A 77 -2.37 -2.03 6.96
CA TRP A 77 -2.79 -2.87 5.84
C TRP A 77 -2.61 -4.35 6.14
N HIS A 78 -3.59 -5.15 5.81
CA HIS A 78 -3.47 -6.60 5.70
C HIS A 78 -3.21 -6.96 4.25
N GLN A 79 -2.31 -7.91 4.04
CA GLN A 79 -2.04 -8.44 2.71
C GLN A 79 -3.12 -9.45 2.36
N GLY A 80 -3.64 -9.35 1.16
CA GLY A 80 -4.77 -10.15 0.72
C GLY A 80 -6.09 -9.53 1.12
N TRP A 81 -7.18 -10.12 0.67
CA TRP A 81 -8.54 -9.69 1.04
C TRP A 81 -9.01 -10.53 2.21
N LYS A 82 -9.24 -9.84 3.33
CA LYS A 82 -9.64 -10.49 4.59
C LYS A 82 -11.12 -10.27 4.89
#